data_151b41175745b20c0bad04a6fc220d34
#
_entry.id   151b41175745b20c0bad04a6fc220d34
#
_cell.length_a   1.000
_cell.length_b   1.000
_cell.length_c   1.000
_cell.angle_alpha   90.00
_cell.angle_beta   90.00
_cell.angle_gamma   90.00
#
_symmetry.space_group_name_H-M   'P 1'
#
loop_
_entity.id
_entity.type
_entity.pdbx_description
1 polymer ?
#
loop_
_entity_poly.entity_id
_entity_poly.type
_entity_poly.pdbx_seq_one_letter_code
_entity_poly.pdbx_strand_id
1 'polypeptide(L)'
;MNGTLTAQGGTAVILSWETAADIVRIEQLTAQGGVAQVFSVTPTGQLPLTLPNTGVQVIYRLVAERGGISTTQNLPIVLQLACSVPWFFGTQLALTESGCPTSGSVSLVGKVQFFERGMMINLTLGGQNWLYGIIGTRSNSGTYVAHVSGWDGVSQSTALCGAPPAGFFAPQDVFNWVFNNSSTLSVSNYVWCDRTNALGWGVGNASVNVTYTVQYESNNVAFYVSIPGYGVVRISGGATGTWQKVG
;
A
#
# COMPACT_ATOMS: atom_id res chain seq x y z
N MET A 1 2.11 31.14 12.88
CA MET A 1 1.07 30.26 12.29
C MET A 1 1.45 28.83 12.57
N ASN A 2 0.66 28.12 13.37
CA ASN A 2 0.87 26.69 13.65
C ASN A 2 -0.14 25.88 12.83
N GLY A 3 0.10 25.76 11.53
CA GLY A 3 -0.76 24.95 10.65
C GLY A 3 0.08 24.14 9.69
N THR A 4 -0.31 22.90 9.47
CA THR A 4 0.24 22.08 8.37
C THR A 4 -0.49 22.45 7.10
N LEU A 5 0.24 22.86 6.07
CA LEU A 5 -0.33 23.09 4.74
C LEU A 5 -0.34 21.79 3.95
N THR A 6 -1.29 21.65 3.06
CA THR A 6 -1.35 20.55 2.09
C THR A 6 -1.25 21.13 0.69
N ALA A 7 -0.38 20.56 -0.14
CA ALA A 7 -0.20 20.98 -1.52
C ALA A 7 0.11 19.78 -2.43
N GLN A 8 -0.17 19.92 -3.72
CA GLN A 8 0.20 18.92 -4.70
C GLN A 8 1.70 19.02 -5.02
N GLY A 9 2.39 17.90 -5.07
CA GLY A 9 3.78 17.82 -5.50
C GLY A 9 3.94 18.32 -6.94
N GLY A 10 5.07 18.95 -7.23
CA GLY A 10 5.33 19.60 -8.51
C GLY A 10 4.67 20.97 -8.69
N THR A 11 3.85 21.44 -7.74
CA THR A 11 3.21 22.75 -7.81
C THR A 11 4.23 23.86 -7.57
N ALA A 12 4.17 24.92 -8.38
CA ALA A 12 4.90 26.15 -8.12
C ALA A 12 4.23 26.93 -6.99
N VAL A 13 5.02 27.33 -6.00
CA VAL A 13 4.58 28.11 -4.84
C VAL A 13 5.50 29.29 -4.61
N ILE A 14 5.02 30.30 -3.88
CA ILE A 14 5.81 31.45 -3.45
C ILE A 14 5.82 31.45 -1.93
N LEU A 15 7.02 31.29 -1.35
CA LEU A 15 7.22 31.55 0.08
C LEU A 15 7.43 33.03 0.28
N SER A 16 6.71 33.62 1.22
CA SER A 16 6.83 35.05 1.55
C SER A 16 7.16 35.19 3.04
N TRP A 17 8.06 36.09 3.38
CA TRP A 17 8.47 36.36 4.77
C TRP A 17 8.80 37.85 4.97
N GLU A 18 8.73 38.23 6.23
CA GLU A 18 9.16 39.52 6.73
C GLU A 18 9.78 39.35 8.12
N THR A 19 10.97 39.87 8.33
CA THR A 19 11.69 39.79 9.60
C THR A 19 12.58 41.03 9.77
N ALA A 20 12.90 41.38 11.02
CA ALA A 20 13.84 42.43 11.36
C ALA A 20 15.27 41.92 11.61
N ALA A 21 15.64 40.78 11.06
CA ALA A 21 16.96 40.16 11.25
C ALA A 21 18.03 40.77 10.32
N ASP A 22 19.29 40.58 10.67
CA ASP A 22 20.44 41.02 9.88
C ASP A 22 20.82 39.99 8.80
N ILE A 23 20.66 38.69 9.14
CA ILE A 23 20.94 37.58 8.23
C ILE A 23 19.72 36.66 8.21
N VAL A 24 19.29 36.27 7.01
CA VAL A 24 18.14 35.39 6.82
C VAL A 24 18.45 34.31 5.80
N ARG A 25 18.05 33.09 6.10
CA ARG A 25 18.06 31.96 5.15
C ARG A 25 16.81 31.11 5.28
N ILE A 26 16.45 30.48 4.18
CA ILE A 26 15.42 29.45 4.15
C ILE A 26 16.12 28.12 3.92
N GLU A 27 15.79 27.14 4.72
CA GLU A 27 16.34 25.79 4.63
C GLU A 27 15.21 24.80 4.29
N GLN A 28 15.43 23.99 3.26
CA GLN A 28 14.59 22.83 3.00
C GLN A 28 15.16 21.65 3.79
N LEU A 29 14.33 21.02 4.62
CA LEU A 29 14.76 19.91 5.46
C LEU A 29 14.44 18.56 4.81
N THR A 30 15.29 17.55 5.08
CA THR A 30 15.00 16.14 4.80
C THR A 30 13.96 15.63 5.79
N ALA A 31 13.38 14.44 5.51
CA ALA A 31 12.46 13.77 6.43
C ALA A 31 13.09 13.46 7.81
N GLN A 32 14.42 13.32 7.88
CA GLN A 32 15.17 13.10 9.12
C GLN A 32 15.58 14.40 9.82
N GLY A 33 15.14 15.57 9.31
CA GLY A 33 15.43 16.87 9.89
C GLY A 33 16.79 17.48 9.51
N GLY A 34 17.58 16.81 8.67
CA GLY A 34 18.80 17.37 8.09
C GLY A 34 18.49 18.43 7.04
N VAL A 35 19.45 19.31 6.77
CA VAL A 35 19.32 20.35 5.74
C VAL A 35 19.63 19.75 4.37
N ALA A 36 18.65 19.78 3.46
CA ALA A 36 18.80 19.33 2.07
C ALA A 36 19.25 20.46 1.15
N GLN A 37 18.72 21.68 1.36
CA GLN A 37 19.02 22.83 0.54
C GLN A 37 18.93 24.11 1.39
N VAL A 38 19.76 25.12 1.05
CA VAL A 38 19.78 26.44 1.72
C VAL A 38 19.62 27.52 0.66
N PHE A 39 18.74 28.46 0.95
CA PHE A 39 18.52 29.67 0.18
C PHE A 39 18.89 30.88 1.06
N SER A 40 19.95 31.61 0.70
CA SER A 40 20.27 32.88 1.33
C SER A 40 19.35 33.98 0.76
N VAL A 41 18.67 34.68 1.64
CA VAL A 41 17.61 35.63 1.24
C VAL A 41 17.71 36.94 2.03
N THR A 42 17.01 37.99 1.56
CA THR A 42 16.90 39.27 2.27
C THR A 42 15.94 39.17 3.45
N PRO A 43 16.00 40.09 4.44
CA PRO A 43 15.09 40.06 5.60
C PRO A 43 13.60 40.09 5.28
N THR A 44 13.25 40.70 4.17
CA THR A 44 11.88 40.69 3.61
C THR A 44 11.93 40.26 2.17
N GLY A 45 11.05 39.38 1.74
CA GLY A 45 11.06 38.94 0.34
C GLY A 45 10.09 37.83 0.00
N GLN A 46 10.29 37.32 -1.20
CA GLN A 46 9.55 36.20 -1.77
C GLN A 46 10.52 35.25 -2.46
N LEU A 47 10.30 33.95 -2.29
CA LEU A 47 11.05 32.89 -2.94
C LEU A 47 10.09 32.00 -3.76
N PRO A 48 10.10 32.11 -5.09
CA PRO A 48 9.40 31.15 -5.93
C PRO A 48 10.15 29.83 -5.94
N LEU A 49 9.45 28.73 -5.76
CA LEU A 49 10.01 27.40 -5.84
C LEU A 49 8.96 26.39 -6.32
N THR A 50 9.43 25.25 -6.80
CA THR A 50 8.58 24.12 -7.14
C THR A 50 8.67 23.07 -6.03
N LEU A 51 7.52 22.67 -5.49
CA LEU A 51 7.47 21.65 -4.45
C LEU A 51 7.94 20.30 -5.00
N PRO A 52 8.71 19.51 -4.24
CA PRO A 52 9.08 18.16 -4.64
C PRO A 52 7.83 17.30 -4.93
N ASN A 53 7.89 16.45 -5.95
CA ASN A 53 6.82 15.49 -6.23
C ASN A 53 7.13 14.13 -5.59
N THR A 54 7.14 14.09 -4.27
CA THR A 54 7.58 12.90 -3.49
C THR A 54 6.49 12.25 -2.66
N GLY A 55 5.29 12.84 -2.57
CA GLY A 55 4.19 12.34 -1.74
C GLY A 55 4.48 12.32 -0.22
N VAL A 56 5.56 12.97 0.21
CA VAL A 56 5.95 13.06 1.63
C VAL A 56 5.93 14.51 2.09
N GLN A 57 5.94 14.69 3.41
CA GLN A 57 6.05 16.03 3.98
C GLN A 57 7.41 16.65 3.65
N VAL A 58 7.42 17.91 3.22
CA VAL A 58 8.59 18.76 3.16
C VAL A 58 8.46 19.86 4.22
N ILE A 59 9.56 20.21 4.85
CA ILE A 59 9.61 21.31 5.83
C ILE A 59 10.53 22.38 5.29
N TYR A 60 10.01 23.59 5.17
CA TYR A 60 10.82 24.78 4.96
C TYR A 60 11.00 25.48 6.30
N ARG A 61 12.25 25.76 6.67
CA ARG A 61 12.63 26.43 7.91
C ARG A 61 13.21 27.81 7.59
N LEU A 62 12.55 28.85 8.05
CA LEU A 62 13.12 30.19 8.09
C LEU A 62 14.07 30.27 9.27
N VAL A 63 15.30 30.68 9.04
CA VAL A 63 16.31 30.99 10.05
C VAL A 63 16.66 32.48 9.95
N ALA A 64 16.48 33.20 11.03
CA ALA A 64 16.72 34.64 11.12
C ALA A 64 17.69 34.91 12.27
N GLU A 65 18.75 35.65 12.00
CA GLU A 65 19.82 35.97 12.97
C GLU A 65 19.93 37.48 13.13
N ARG A 66 19.99 37.92 14.38
CA ARG A 66 20.20 39.33 14.75
C ARG A 66 21.06 39.43 15.99
N GLY A 67 22.17 40.21 15.93
CA GLY A 67 23.05 40.41 17.06
C GLY A 67 23.61 39.08 17.63
N GLY A 68 23.82 38.05 16.82
CA GLY A 68 24.30 36.73 17.23
C GLY A 68 23.24 35.82 17.82
N ILE A 69 21.98 36.22 17.87
CA ILE A 69 20.84 35.38 18.30
C ILE A 69 20.10 34.85 17.06
N SER A 70 19.92 33.53 16.99
CA SER A 70 19.19 32.88 15.93
C SER A 70 17.79 32.48 16.39
N THR A 71 16.79 32.73 15.58
CA THR A 71 15.42 32.26 15.71
C THR A 71 15.00 31.45 14.49
N THR A 72 14.12 30.49 14.68
CA THR A 72 13.66 29.64 13.57
C THR A 72 12.16 29.49 13.55
N GLN A 73 11.60 29.39 12.35
CA GLN A 73 10.19 29.07 12.15
C GLN A 73 10.05 28.00 11.06
N ASN A 74 9.33 26.92 11.37
CA ASN A 74 9.07 25.84 10.44
C ASN A 74 7.72 26.03 9.73
N LEU A 75 7.70 25.69 8.44
CA LEU A 75 6.51 25.58 7.62
C LEU A 75 6.44 24.16 7.07
N PRO A 76 5.73 23.25 7.74
CA PRO A 76 5.51 21.91 7.23
C PRO A 76 4.45 21.92 6.11
N ILE A 77 4.75 21.28 4.98
CA ILE A 77 3.84 21.11 3.84
C ILE A 77 3.71 19.62 3.57
N VAL A 78 2.51 19.09 3.71
CA VAL A 78 2.18 17.72 3.30
C VAL A 78 1.96 17.70 1.80
N LEU A 79 2.75 16.91 1.09
CA LEU A 79 2.69 16.81 -0.37
C LEU A 79 1.80 15.66 -0.79
N GLN A 80 0.84 15.97 -1.64
CA GLN A 80 0.08 14.95 -2.37
C GLN A 80 0.80 14.68 -3.69
N LEU A 81 1.02 13.39 -3.98
CA LEU A 81 1.70 12.98 -5.20
C LEU A 81 0.84 13.32 -6.43
N ALA A 82 1.41 14.05 -7.38
CA ALA A 82 0.79 14.33 -8.67
C ALA A 82 1.11 13.21 -9.64
N CYS A 83 0.14 12.35 -9.91
CA CYS A 83 0.27 11.24 -10.85
C CYS A 83 -0.44 11.57 -12.17
N SER A 84 0.21 11.27 -13.29
CA SER A 84 -0.39 11.40 -14.64
C SER A 84 -1.53 10.39 -14.85
N VAL A 85 -1.45 9.24 -14.18
CA VAL A 85 -2.51 8.24 -14.11
C VAL A 85 -3.05 8.23 -12.68
N PRO A 86 -4.34 8.46 -12.46
CA PRO A 86 -4.91 8.42 -11.11
C PRO A 86 -5.05 6.99 -10.59
N TRP A 87 -4.99 6.81 -9.28
CA TRP A 87 -5.39 5.58 -8.63
C TRP A 87 -6.90 5.37 -8.76
N PHE A 88 -7.36 4.15 -9.03
CA PHE A 88 -8.79 3.84 -9.17
C PHE A 88 -9.60 4.08 -7.89
N PHE A 89 -8.94 4.12 -6.74
CA PHE A 89 -9.54 4.38 -5.43
C PHE A 89 -9.28 5.81 -4.91
N GLY A 90 -8.65 6.66 -5.72
CA GLY A 90 -8.32 8.05 -5.39
C GLY A 90 -6.93 8.21 -4.76
N THR A 91 -6.25 9.29 -5.11
CA THR A 91 -4.86 9.55 -4.69
C THR A 91 -4.70 9.75 -3.18
N GLN A 92 -5.76 10.16 -2.48
CA GLN A 92 -5.72 10.43 -1.03
C GLN A 92 -5.57 9.16 -0.19
N LEU A 93 -5.96 8.00 -0.73
CA LEU A 93 -5.87 6.71 -0.05
C LEU A 93 -4.59 5.95 -0.40
N ALA A 94 -3.84 6.38 -1.41
CA ALA A 94 -2.57 5.75 -1.75
C ALA A 94 -1.55 5.98 -0.64
N LEU A 95 -0.81 4.92 -0.32
CA LEU A 95 0.27 5.02 0.65
C LEU A 95 1.39 5.90 0.09
N THR A 96 2.04 6.67 0.95
CA THR A 96 3.09 7.62 0.54
C THR A 96 4.26 6.95 -0.15
N GLU A 97 4.58 5.70 0.20
CA GLU A 97 5.64 4.90 -0.42
C GLU A 97 5.28 4.29 -1.78
N SER A 98 4.01 4.35 -2.18
CA SER A 98 3.55 3.66 -3.39
C SER A 98 3.95 4.33 -4.70
N GLY A 99 4.27 5.61 -4.67
CA GLY A 99 4.50 6.37 -5.89
C GLY A 99 3.23 6.52 -6.74
N CYS A 100 3.40 6.58 -8.06
CA CYS A 100 2.30 6.66 -9.02
C CYS A 100 2.00 5.29 -9.64
N PRO A 101 0.77 5.07 -10.15
CA PRO A 101 0.49 3.88 -10.94
C PRO A 101 1.28 3.88 -12.26
N THR A 102 1.64 2.69 -12.73
CA THR A 102 2.30 2.52 -14.05
C THR A 102 1.33 2.69 -15.21
N SER A 103 0.06 2.33 -14.99
CA SER A 103 -0.99 2.34 -16.02
C SER A 103 -2.37 2.48 -15.40
N GLY A 104 -3.39 2.60 -16.22
CA GLY A 104 -4.78 2.51 -15.78
C GLY A 104 -5.07 1.19 -15.07
N SER A 105 -6.14 1.18 -14.28
CA SER A 105 -6.61 -0.04 -13.62
C SER A 105 -7.20 -1.03 -14.62
N VAL A 106 -7.12 -2.31 -14.30
CA VAL A 106 -7.73 -3.40 -15.06
C VAL A 106 -8.77 -4.13 -14.21
N SER A 107 -9.85 -4.56 -14.85
CA SER A 107 -10.86 -5.41 -14.22
C SER A 107 -10.58 -6.87 -14.53
N LEU A 108 -10.55 -7.71 -13.49
CA LEU A 108 -10.28 -9.13 -13.57
C LEU A 108 -11.41 -9.91 -12.91
N VAL A 109 -11.82 -11.00 -13.54
CA VAL A 109 -12.76 -11.95 -12.92
C VAL A 109 -11.95 -12.99 -12.18
N GLY A 110 -12.39 -13.34 -10.99
CA GLY A 110 -11.75 -14.36 -10.17
C GLY A 110 -12.67 -14.86 -9.06
N LYS A 111 -12.10 -15.50 -8.06
CA LYS A 111 -12.85 -16.06 -6.93
C LYS A 111 -12.32 -15.52 -5.62
N VAL A 112 -13.19 -15.44 -4.61
CA VAL A 112 -12.85 -15.15 -3.21
C VAL A 112 -13.54 -16.12 -2.28
N GLN A 113 -12.84 -16.50 -1.21
CA GLN A 113 -13.42 -17.20 -0.07
C GLN A 113 -12.83 -16.64 1.22
N PHE A 114 -13.70 -16.39 2.21
CA PHE A 114 -13.30 -15.89 3.53
C PHE A 114 -13.08 -17.04 4.51
N PHE A 115 -12.07 -16.85 5.37
CA PHE A 115 -11.61 -17.81 6.37
C PHE A 115 -11.58 -17.18 7.76
N GLU A 116 -11.37 -17.97 8.81
CA GLU A 116 -11.34 -17.52 10.21
C GLU A 116 -10.36 -16.36 10.43
N ARG A 117 -9.21 -16.36 9.75
CA ARG A 117 -8.12 -15.42 9.95
C ARG A 117 -7.70 -14.66 8.69
N GLY A 118 -8.46 -14.80 7.63
CA GLY A 118 -8.08 -14.18 6.36
C GLY A 118 -9.02 -14.48 5.23
N MET A 119 -8.46 -14.49 4.03
CA MET A 119 -9.18 -14.84 2.81
C MET A 119 -8.23 -15.46 1.79
N MET A 120 -8.78 -16.22 0.88
CA MET A 120 -8.12 -16.60 -0.37
C MET A 120 -8.74 -15.84 -1.54
N ILE A 121 -7.91 -15.32 -2.41
CA ILE A 121 -8.33 -14.73 -3.69
C ILE A 121 -7.59 -15.41 -4.83
N ASN A 122 -8.28 -15.51 -5.96
CA ASN A 122 -7.77 -16.07 -7.19
C ASN A 122 -7.87 -15.04 -8.31
N LEU A 123 -6.74 -14.70 -8.93
CA LEU A 123 -6.60 -13.66 -9.93
C LEU A 123 -5.75 -14.15 -11.11
N THR A 124 -6.12 -13.80 -12.33
CA THR A 124 -5.24 -13.99 -13.49
C THR A 124 -4.40 -12.73 -13.72
N LEU A 125 -3.12 -12.78 -13.37
CA LEU A 125 -2.17 -11.68 -13.54
C LEU A 125 -1.04 -12.11 -14.49
N GLY A 126 -0.75 -11.27 -15.49
CA GLY A 126 0.32 -11.57 -16.46
C GLY A 126 0.12 -12.89 -17.22
N GLY A 127 -1.12 -13.30 -17.44
CA GLY A 127 -1.46 -14.58 -18.09
C GLY A 127 -1.35 -15.81 -17.18
N GLN A 128 -0.96 -15.65 -15.92
CA GLN A 128 -0.88 -16.73 -14.95
C GLN A 128 -2.02 -16.62 -13.93
N ASN A 129 -2.55 -17.76 -13.53
CA ASN A 129 -3.61 -17.86 -12.53
C ASN A 129 -3.01 -17.94 -11.12
N TRP A 130 -3.06 -16.83 -10.39
CA TRP A 130 -2.49 -16.70 -9.06
C TRP A 130 -3.52 -16.93 -7.96
N LEU A 131 -3.07 -17.58 -6.91
CA LEU A 131 -3.78 -17.77 -5.66
C LEU A 131 -3.04 -17.04 -4.55
N TYR A 132 -3.72 -16.15 -3.86
CA TYR A 132 -3.19 -15.44 -2.69
C TYR A 132 -3.95 -15.86 -1.45
N GLY A 133 -3.25 -16.41 -0.48
CA GLY A 133 -3.77 -16.59 0.87
C GLY A 133 -3.37 -15.40 1.72
N ILE A 134 -4.31 -14.51 2.02
CA ILE A 134 -4.14 -13.24 2.73
C ILE A 134 -4.49 -13.48 4.20
N ILE A 135 -3.52 -13.28 5.10
CA ILE A 135 -3.63 -13.62 6.53
C ILE A 135 -3.66 -12.35 7.36
N GLY A 136 -4.47 -12.34 8.41
CA GLY A 136 -4.53 -11.22 9.34
C GLY A 136 -5.61 -10.19 9.03
N THR A 137 -6.69 -10.56 8.33
CA THR A 137 -7.75 -9.63 7.90
C THR A 137 -8.54 -8.95 9.03
N ARG A 138 -8.35 -9.36 10.28
CA ARG A 138 -8.86 -8.64 11.46
C ARG A 138 -8.04 -7.40 11.81
N SER A 139 -6.81 -7.35 11.35
CA SER A 139 -5.93 -6.17 11.38
C SER A 139 -5.92 -5.56 9.98
N ASN A 140 -5.70 -4.28 9.83
CA ASN A 140 -5.64 -3.65 8.51
C ASN A 140 -4.35 -3.96 7.72
N SER A 141 -3.57 -4.92 8.18
CA SER A 141 -2.32 -5.38 7.56
C SER A 141 -1.98 -6.80 7.98
N GLY A 142 -1.11 -7.44 7.25
CA GLY A 142 -0.64 -8.79 7.55
C GLY A 142 0.32 -9.34 6.50
N THR A 143 0.41 -10.64 6.44
CA THR A 143 1.23 -11.38 5.47
C THR A 143 0.37 -12.11 4.46
N TYR A 144 0.96 -12.48 3.34
CA TYR A 144 0.33 -13.36 2.37
C TYR A 144 1.31 -14.41 1.85
N VAL A 145 0.74 -15.48 1.31
CA VAL A 145 1.45 -16.48 0.52
C VAL A 145 0.73 -16.61 -0.82
N ALA A 146 1.49 -16.60 -1.91
CA ALA A 146 0.95 -16.72 -3.27
C ALA A 146 1.50 -17.94 -3.99
N HIS A 147 0.64 -18.57 -4.79
CA HIS A 147 0.98 -19.70 -5.64
C HIS A 147 0.42 -19.51 -7.04
N VAL A 148 1.14 -19.99 -8.04
CA VAL A 148 0.55 -20.20 -9.37
C VAL A 148 -0.29 -21.45 -9.33
N SER A 149 -1.55 -21.33 -9.76
CA SER A 149 -2.47 -22.48 -9.78
C SER A 149 -2.06 -23.50 -10.82
N GLY A 150 -1.94 -24.74 -10.38
CA GLY A 150 -1.87 -25.92 -11.25
C GLY A 150 -3.15 -26.77 -11.22
N TRP A 151 -4.25 -26.19 -10.72
CA TRP A 151 -5.53 -26.89 -10.67
C TRP A 151 -6.09 -27.16 -12.07
N ASP A 152 -6.55 -28.37 -12.28
CA ASP A 152 -7.08 -28.86 -13.56
C ASP A 152 -8.54 -28.43 -13.85
N GLY A 153 -9.16 -27.70 -12.91
CA GLY A 153 -10.55 -27.27 -12.98
C GLY A 153 -11.58 -28.27 -12.44
N VAL A 154 -11.17 -29.47 -12.05
CA VAL A 154 -12.08 -30.57 -11.68
C VAL A 154 -11.68 -31.23 -10.36
N SER A 155 -10.39 -31.55 -10.19
CA SER A 155 -9.92 -32.36 -9.06
C SER A 155 -10.09 -31.65 -7.74
N GLN A 156 -10.69 -32.35 -6.77
CA GLN A 156 -10.72 -31.95 -5.37
C GLN A 156 -9.71 -32.80 -4.61
N SER A 157 -8.81 -32.20 -3.90
CA SER A 157 -7.84 -32.94 -3.08
C SER A 157 -8.48 -33.40 -1.78
N THR A 158 -8.08 -34.58 -1.35
CA THR A 158 -8.46 -35.07 -0.03
C THR A 158 -7.30 -34.94 0.93
N ALA A 159 -7.51 -34.11 1.96
CA ALA A 159 -7.07 -34.40 3.31
C ALA A 159 -5.63 -34.15 3.76
N LEU A 160 -4.98 -33.09 3.36
CA LEU A 160 -3.87 -32.60 4.19
C LEU A 160 -4.41 -32.10 5.55
N CYS A 161 -5.60 -31.48 5.53
CA CYS A 161 -6.20 -30.84 6.70
C CYS A 161 -7.36 -31.61 7.34
N GLY A 162 -7.84 -32.69 6.71
CA GLY A 162 -9.02 -33.44 7.18
C GLY A 162 -10.33 -32.70 6.91
N ALA A 163 -11.36 -33.02 7.70
CA ALA A 163 -12.67 -32.39 7.61
C ALA A 163 -12.72 -31.08 8.45
N PRO A 164 -13.47 -30.06 8.01
CA PRO A 164 -13.67 -28.87 8.82
C PRO A 164 -14.41 -29.18 10.12
N PRO A 165 -14.11 -28.46 11.22
CA PRO A 165 -14.90 -28.54 12.43
C PRO A 165 -16.36 -28.09 12.20
N ALA A 166 -17.25 -28.50 13.10
CA ALA A 166 -18.66 -28.09 13.03
C ALA A 166 -18.80 -26.56 12.97
N GLY A 167 -19.62 -26.07 12.03
CA GLY A 167 -19.86 -24.65 11.80
C GLY A 167 -18.86 -23.97 10.86
N PHE A 168 -17.87 -24.71 10.36
CA PHE A 168 -16.91 -24.21 9.37
C PHE A 168 -17.04 -24.96 8.04
N PHE A 169 -16.45 -24.39 6.99
CA PHE A 169 -16.56 -24.88 5.64
C PHE A 169 -15.20 -25.25 5.07
N ALA A 170 -15.14 -26.34 4.32
CA ALA A 170 -13.97 -26.66 3.52
C ALA A 170 -13.81 -25.63 2.39
N PRO A 171 -12.58 -25.30 2.00
CA PRO A 171 -12.37 -24.52 0.78
C PRO A 171 -12.85 -25.30 -0.44
N GLN A 172 -13.25 -24.59 -1.48
CA GLN A 172 -13.81 -25.16 -2.69
C GLN A 172 -12.99 -24.79 -3.92
N ASP A 173 -13.18 -25.57 -4.98
CA ASP A 173 -12.55 -25.33 -6.29
C ASP A 173 -11.03 -25.19 -6.17
N VAL A 174 -10.48 -24.18 -6.83
CA VAL A 174 -9.06 -23.86 -6.84
C VAL A 174 -8.49 -23.61 -5.44
N PHE A 175 -9.29 -23.14 -4.48
CA PHE A 175 -8.87 -22.98 -3.09
C PHE A 175 -8.73 -24.28 -2.35
N ASN A 176 -9.58 -25.27 -2.67
CA ASN A 176 -9.42 -26.62 -2.16
C ASN A 176 -8.10 -27.23 -2.66
N TRP A 177 -7.78 -27.02 -3.93
CA TRP A 177 -6.54 -27.51 -4.51
C TRP A 177 -5.32 -26.99 -3.75
N VAL A 178 -5.16 -25.65 -3.57
CA VAL A 178 -3.99 -25.09 -2.88
C VAL A 178 -3.97 -25.47 -1.40
N PHE A 179 -5.12 -25.51 -0.75
CA PHE A 179 -5.27 -25.80 0.67
C PHE A 179 -4.78 -27.23 1.01
N ASN A 180 -4.98 -28.18 0.11
CA ASN A 180 -4.59 -29.55 0.31
C ASN A 180 -3.26 -29.95 -0.36
N ASN A 181 -2.68 -29.11 -1.19
CA ASN A 181 -1.41 -29.36 -1.88
C ASN A 181 -0.26 -28.44 -1.46
N SER A 182 -0.47 -27.56 -0.49
CA SER A 182 0.54 -26.57 -0.10
C SER A 182 1.86 -27.16 0.40
N SER A 183 1.84 -28.40 0.94
CA SER A 183 3.06 -29.09 1.34
C SER A 183 3.96 -29.51 0.18
N THR A 184 3.42 -29.59 -1.04
CA THR A 184 4.15 -29.93 -2.27
C THR A 184 4.48 -28.71 -3.12
N LEU A 185 3.85 -27.57 -2.84
CA LEU A 185 4.14 -26.30 -3.45
C LEU A 185 5.39 -25.72 -2.75
N SER A 186 6.28 -25.13 -3.50
CA SER A 186 7.66 -24.73 -3.11
C SER A 186 7.78 -23.79 -1.90
N VAL A 187 6.68 -23.36 -1.30
CA VAL A 187 6.66 -22.66 -0.01
C VAL A 187 6.49 -23.72 1.07
N SER A 188 7.60 -24.23 1.53
CA SER A 188 7.76 -25.38 2.41
C SER A 188 6.79 -25.35 3.60
N ASN A 189 6.10 -26.48 3.80
CA ASN A 189 5.36 -26.83 5.03
C ASN A 189 4.26 -25.88 5.48
N TYR A 190 3.69 -25.06 4.59
CA TYR A 190 2.62 -24.17 4.96
C TYR A 190 1.30 -24.94 5.08
N VAL A 191 0.78 -25.00 6.28
CA VAL A 191 -0.48 -25.71 6.59
C VAL A 191 -1.61 -24.68 6.72
N TRP A 192 -2.39 -24.49 5.67
CA TRP A 192 -3.44 -23.49 5.58
C TRP A 192 -4.53 -23.62 6.65
N CYS A 193 -4.84 -24.85 7.09
CA CYS A 193 -5.82 -25.14 8.13
C CYS A 193 -5.34 -24.86 9.56
N ASP A 194 -4.10 -24.44 9.74
CA ASP A 194 -3.62 -23.97 11.05
C ASP A 194 -4.42 -22.75 11.49
N ARG A 195 -5.24 -22.93 12.53
CA ARG A 195 -6.11 -21.89 13.09
C ARG A 195 -5.37 -20.87 13.92
N THR A 196 -4.10 -21.10 14.20
CA THR A 196 -3.24 -20.21 15.00
C THR A 196 -2.37 -19.34 14.11
N ASN A 197 -1.72 -19.92 13.10
CA ASN A 197 -0.69 -19.26 12.32
C ASN A 197 -1.05 -19.01 10.85
N ALA A 198 -2.11 -19.65 10.35
CA ALA A 198 -2.56 -19.54 8.97
C ALA A 198 -4.00 -19.05 8.84
N LEU A 199 -4.73 -19.49 7.81
CA LEU A 199 -6.10 -19.04 7.54
C LEU A 199 -7.16 -19.68 8.44
N GLY A 200 -6.92 -20.90 8.92
CA GLY A 200 -7.96 -21.71 9.51
C GLY A 200 -8.96 -22.20 8.46
N TRP A 201 -10.23 -22.34 8.82
CA TRP A 201 -11.29 -22.88 7.96
C TRP A 201 -12.18 -21.77 7.38
N GLY A 202 -12.89 -22.09 6.32
CA GLY A 202 -13.86 -21.17 5.69
C GLY A 202 -14.97 -20.78 6.66
N VAL A 203 -15.31 -19.50 6.69
CA VAL A 203 -16.42 -18.96 7.52
C VAL A 203 -17.72 -18.79 6.74
N GLY A 204 -17.73 -19.09 5.46
CA GLY A 204 -18.90 -19.02 4.58
C GLY A 204 -18.87 -20.11 3.52
N ASN A 205 -20.03 -20.36 2.92
CA ASN A 205 -20.16 -21.28 1.82
C ASN A 205 -19.41 -20.77 0.60
N ALA A 206 -18.52 -21.57 0.08
CA ALA A 206 -18.00 -21.49 -1.26
C ALA A 206 -17.18 -20.24 -1.62
N SER A 207 -16.29 -20.47 -2.53
CA SER A 207 -15.74 -19.42 -3.36
C SER A 207 -16.84 -18.82 -4.24
N VAL A 208 -16.89 -17.50 -4.32
CA VAL A 208 -17.82 -16.80 -5.20
C VAL A 208 -17.05 -16.11 -6.32
N ASN A 209 -17.63 -16.09 -7.52
CA ASN A 209 -17.08 -15.31 -8.62
C ASN A 209 -17.27 -13.83 -8.34
N VAL A 210 -16.21 -13.08 -8.49
CA VAL A 210 -16.19 -11.63 -8.24
C VAL A 210 -15.37 -10.92 -9.32
N THR A 211 -15.61 -9.63 -9.46
CA THR A 211 -14.76 -8.75 -10.27
C THR A 211 -13.83 -7.98 -9.36
N TYR A 212 -12.55 -8.07 -9.63
CA TYR A 212 -11.50 -7.30 -8.98
C TYR A 212 -11.11 -6.12 -9.86
N THR A 213 -10.75 -5.00 -9.24
CA THR A 213 -10.03 -3.93 -9.92
C THR A 213 -8.59 -3.95 -9.44
N VAL A 214 -7.63 -4.03 -10.35
CA VAL A 214 -6.19 -4.12 -10.05
C VAL A 214 -5.45 -2.98 -10.71
N GLN A 215 -4.46 -2.42 -10.00
CA GLN A 215 -3.56 -1.40 -10.55
C GLN A 215 -2.17 -1.54 -9.93
N TYR A 216 -1.13 -1.45 -10.77
CA TYR A 216 0.26 -1.65 -10.36
C TYR A 216 0.93 -0.35 -9.97
N GLU A 217 1.82 -0.43 -8.99
CA GLU A 217 2.76 0.65 -8.63
C GLU A 217 3.86 0.81 -9.68
N SER A 218 4.52 1.98 -9.67
CA SER A 218 5.60 2.30 -10.60
C SER A 218 6.81 1.37 -10.51
N ASN A 219 6.98 0.69 -9.39
CA ASN A 219 8.06 -0.27 -9.19
C ASN A 219 7.74 -1.70 -9.71
N ASN A 220 6.49 -1.97 -10.11
CA ASN A 220 5.97 -3.28 -10.52
C ASN A 220 6.13 -4.41 -9.48
N VAL A 221 6.53 -4.08 -8.25
CA VAL A 221 6.72 -5.05 -7.14
C VAL A 221 5.46 -5.17 -6.29
N ALA A 222 4.66 -4.11 -6.31
CA ALA A 222 3.41 -4.06 -5.57
C ALA A 222 2.25 -3.64 -6.47
N PHE A 223 1.04 -4.02 -6.05
CA PHE A 223 -0.20 -3.64 -6.70
C PHE A 223 -1.33 -3.46 -5.69
N TYR A 224 -2.32 -2.69 -6.10
CA TYR A 224 -3.56 -2.54 -5.36
C TYR A 224 -4.64 -3.38 -6.00
N VAL A 225 -5.46 -4.00 -5.17
CA VAL A 225 -6.62 -4.78 -5.60
C VAL A 225 -7.85 -4.43 -4.76
N SER A 226 -8.96 -4.12 -5.44
CA SER A 226 -10.27 -4.00 -4.78
C SER A 226 -10.87 -5.38 -4.61
N ILE A 227 -11.10 -5.80 -3.37
CA ILE A 227 -11.67 -7.10 -3.03
C ILE A 227 -13.13 -6.86 -2.60
N PRO A 228 -14.13 -7.35 -3.36
CA PRO A 228 -15.54 -7.21 -3.01
C PRO A 228 -15.85 -7.73 -1.62
N GLY A 229 -16.59 -6.94 -0.84
CA GLY A 229 -16.94 -7.25 0.55
C GLY A 229 -15.82 -6.98 1.57
N TYR A 230 -14.62 -6.56 1.13
CA TYR A 230 -13.52 -6.26 2.05
C TYR A 230 -12.94 -4.85 1.87
N GLY A 231 -12.71 -4.41 0.65
CA GLY A 231 -12.14 -3.11 0.33
C GLY A 231 -10.88 -3.19 -0.51
N VAL A 232 -10.12 -2.11 -0.56
CA VAL A 232 -8.88 -2.03 -1.33
C VAL A 232 -7.70 -2.46 -0.46
N VAL A 233 -6.87 -3.34 -0.99
CA VAL A 233 -5.63 -3.77 -0.34
C VAL A 233 -4.43 -3.55 -1.27
N ARG A 234 -3.32 -3.15 -0.69
CA ARG A 234 -2.00 -3.17 -1.31
C ARG A 234 -1.33 -4.51 -1.02
N ILE A 235 -0.83 -5.16 -2.05
CA ILE A 235 -0.06 -6.41 -1.97
C ILE A 235 1.36 -6.10 -2.43
N SER A 236 2.36 -6.42 -1.61
CA SER A 236 3.77 -6.13 -1.88
C SER A 236 4.66 -7.31 -1.55
N GLY A 237 5.44 -7.75 -2.52
CA GLY A 237 6.36 -8.89 -2.42
C GLY A 237 6.25 -9.81 -3.63
N GLY A 238 6.76 -11.04 -3.48
CA GLY A 238 6.73 -12.09 -4.50
C GLY A 238 5.77 -13.23 -4.14
N ALA A 239 6.30 -14.46 -4.06
CA ALA A 239 5.54 -15.64 -3.61
C ALA A 239 5.11 -15.52 -2.13
N THR A 240 5.79 -14.72 -1.36
CA THR A 240 5.41 -14.30 0.00
C THR A 240 5.60 -12.81 0.14
N GLY A 241 4.89 -12.18 1.05
CA GLY A 241 5.03 -10.75 1.29
C GLY A 241 4.04 -10.21 2.31
N THR A 242 3.82 -8.92 2.24
CA THR A 242 2.92 -8.20 3.13
C THR A 242 1.74 -7.61 2.36
N TRP A 243 0.66 -7.43 3.07
CA TRP A 243 -0.49 -6.70 2.56
C TRP A 243 -0.93 -5.64 3.57
N GLN A 244 -1.58 -4.59 3.06
CA GLN A 244 -2.14 -3.52 3.88
C GLN A 244 -3.46 -3.05 3.27
N LYS A 245 -4.48 -2.89 4.10
CA LYS A 245 -5.75 -2.30 3.70
C LYS A 245 -5.60 -0.78 3.60
N VAL A 246 -6.16 -0.22 2.53
CA VAL A 246 -6.23 1.22 2.31
C VAL A 246 -7.69 1.66 2.24
N GLY A 247 -8.08 2.57 3.09
CA GLY A 247 -9.42 3.14 3.15
C GLY A 247 -10.46 2.28 3.84
#